data_94e24dcb41ddecf26909438fa30feb6a
#
_entry.id   94e24dcb41ddecf26909438fa30feb6a
#
_cell.length_a   1.000
_cell.length_b   1.000
_cell.length_c   1.000
_cell.angle_alpha   90.00
_cell.angle_beta   90.00
_cell.angle_gamma   90.00
#
_symmetry.space_group_name_H-M   'P 1'
#
loop_
_entity.id
_entity.type
_entity.pdbx_description
1 polymer ?
#
loop_
_entity_poly.entity_id
_entity_poly.type
_entity_poly.pdbx_seq_one_letter_code
_entity_poly.pdbx_strand_id
1 'polypeptide(L)'
;IRDLGYMPEQVQDFYPTPSTISTCMYYTGVDPRTMKKVYTPSNPHEKAMQRALIQYKKPENYDLVKEALLKCGRGDLIGFEKHCLIPPRKIKNAQNHFSDNKNQSDKNKKSKGKNNATIKKKRNSDKLKKK
;
A
#
# COMPACT_ATOMS: atom_id res chain seq x y z
N ILE A 1 15.39 13.94 -6.06
CA ILE A 1 13.91 14.16 -6.18
C ILE A 1 13.49 15.33 -5.32
N ARG A 2 13.77 15.30 -4.00
CA ARG A 2 13.42 16.41 -3.10
C ARG A 2 13.99 17.74 -3.58
N ASP A 3 15.28 17.78 -3.84
CA ASP A 3 16.01 19.01 -4.19
C ASP A 3 15.71 19.48 -5.62
N LEU A 4 15.26 18.56 -6.49
CA LEU A 4 14.81 18.87 -7.84
C LEU A 4 13.38 19.44 -7.87
N GLY A 5 12.63 19.38 -6.73
CA GLY A 5 11.26 19.84 -6.65
C GLY A 5 10.24 19.04 -7.48
N TYR A 6 10.67 17.96 -8.13
CA TYR A 6 9.87 17.09 -8.97
C TYR A 6 9.69 15.72 -8.32
N MET A 7 8.49 15.17 -8.40
CA MET A 7 8.18 13.82 -7.96
C MET A 7 7.52 13.04 -9.10
N PRO A 8 8.06 11.87 -9.50
CA PRO A 8 7.46 11.08 -10.56
C PRO A 8 6.09 10.55 -10.14
N GLU A 9 5.12 10.66 -11.02
CA GLU A 9 3.76 10.14 -10.79
C GLU A 9 3.73 8.63 -10.83
N GLN A 10 4.50 8.03 -11.75
CA GLN A 10 4.60 6.58 -11.93
C GLN A 10 6.03 6.12 -11.72
N VAL A 11 6.19 5.03 -10.98
CA VAL A 11 7.46 4.35 -10.72
C VAL A 11 7.27 2.86 -10.97
N GLN A 12 8.16 2.31 -11.80
CA GLN A 12 8.19 0.88 -12.11
C GLN A 12 9.48 0.25 -11.60
N ASP A 13 9.43 -1.03 -11.28
CA ASP A 13 10.62 -1.81 -10.98
C ASP A 13 11.45 -1.98 -12.25
N PHE A 14 12.76 -2.23 -12.05
CA PHE A 14 13.64 -2.56 -13.15
C PHE A 14 13.16 -3.85 -13.85
N TYR A 15 12.95 -3.76 -15.16
CA TYR A 15 12.64 -4.91 -16.01
C TYR A 15 13.91 -5.30 -16.81
N PRO A 16 14.45 -6.52 -16.62
CA PRO A 16 15.66 -6.95 -17.30
C PRO A 16 15.43 -7.07 -18.81
N THR A 17 16.15 -6.25 -19.58
CA THR A 17 16.13 -6.33 -21.05
C THR A 17 17.37 -7.09 -21.53
N PRO A 18 17.24 -8.10 -22.40
CA PRO A 18 18.37 -8.86 -22.93
C PRO A 18 19.46 -7.95 -23.53
N SER A 19 20.71 -8.41 -23.45
CA SER A 19 21.89 -7.75 -24.06
C SER A 19 22.23 -6.36 -23.47
N THR A 20 21.77 -6.07 -22.24
CA THR A 20 22.13 -4.80 -21.57
C THR A 20 23.06 -5.04 -20.38
N ILE A 21 23.94 -4.07 -20.11
CA ILE A 21 24.84 -4.07 -18.94
C ILE A 21 24.03 -4.12 -17.65
N SER A 22 22.93 -3.38 -17.56
CA SER A 22 22.05 -3.35 -16.39
C SER A 22 21.45 -4.74 -16.09
N THR A 23 21.09 -5.51 -17.11
CA THR A 23 20.62 -6.89 -16.95
C THR A 23 21.72 -7.82 -16.44
N CYS A 24 22.93 -7.66 -16.94
CA CYS A 24 24.08 -8.38 -16.43
C CYS A 24 24.30 -8.09 -14.93
N MET A 25 24.34 -6.82 -14.54
CA MET A 25 24.44 -6.40 -13.14
C MET A 25 23.30 -6.97 -12.28
N TYR A 26 22.08 -6.97 -12.79
CA TYR A 26 20.90 -7.46 -12.07
C TYR A 26 21.01 -8.94 -11.71
N TYR A 27 21.45 -9.78 -12.64
CA TYR A 27 21.54 -11.23 -12.43
C TYR A 27 22.84 -11.66 -11.76
N THR A 28 23.96 -10.99 -12.04
CA THR A 28 25.28 -11.37 -11.50
C THR A 28 25.61 -10.68 -10.18
N GLY A 29 24.97 -9.54 -9.88
CA GLY A 29 25.34 -8.70 -8.75
C GLY A 29 26.73 -8.05 -8.91
N VAL A 30 27.26 -7.98 -10.13
CA VAL A 30 28.60 -7.43 -10.43
C VAL A 30 28.52 -6.49 -11.62
N ASP A 31 29.18 -5.35 -11.53
CA ASP A 31 29.39 -4.45 -12.68
C ASP A 31 30.46 -5.07 -13.62
N PRO A 32 30.11 -5.48 -14.83
CA PRO A 32 31.06 -6.15 -15.74
C PRO A 32 32.19 -5.24 -16.20
N ARG A 33 32.10 -3.92 -16.05
CA ARG A 33 33.16 -2.96 -16.44
C ARG A 33 34.22 -2.80 -15.37
N THR A 34 33.82 -2.88 -14.11
CA THR A 34 34.69 -2.60 -12.95
C THR A 34 34.94 -3.82 -12.08
N MET A 35 34.22 -4.93 -12.33
CA MET A 35 34.20 -6.16 -11.54
C MET A 35 33.86 -5.93 -10.05
N LYS A 36 33.24 -4.79 -9.73
CA LYS A 36 32.79 -4.46 -8.37
C LYS A 36 31.41 -5.02 -8.12
N LYS A 37 31.14 -5.44 -6.87
CA LYS A 37 29.81 -5.87 -6.44
C LYS A 37 28.83 -4.71 -6.52
N VAL A 38 27.64 -5.00 -7.05
CA VAL A 38 26.51 -4.08 -7.15
C VAL A 38 25.35 -4.66 -6.35
N TYR A 39 24.76 -3.83 -5.50
CA TYR A 39 23.57 -4.24 -4.76
C TYR A 39 22.37 -4.30 -5.71
N THR A 40 21.69 -5.44 -5.73
CA THR A 40 20.45 -5.64 -6.48
C THR A 40 19.36 -6.12 -5.53
N PRO A 41 18.22 -5.40 -5.39
CA PRO A 41 17.15 -5.82 -4.51
C PRO A 41 16.44 -7.02 -5.11
N SER A 42 16.44 -8.15 -4.40
CA SER A 42 15.71 -9.37 -4.79
C SER A 42 14.39 -9.50 -4.05
N ASN A 43 14.30 -8.96 -2.84
CA ASN A 43 13.12 -9.05 -2.00
C ASN A 43 12.01 -8.09 -2.48
N PRO A 44 10.76 -8.59 -2.71
CA PRO A 44 9.63 -7.74 -3.11
C PRO A 44 9.35 -6.60 -2.14
N HIS A 45 9.56 -6.79 -0.84
CA HIS A 45 9.38 -5.76 0.19
C HIS A 45 10.43 -4.65 0.05
N GLU A 46 11.69 -5.00 -0.23
CA GLU A 46 12.73 -4.00 -0.50
C GLU A 46 12.45 -3.18 -1.76
N LYS A 47 11.97 -3.81 -2.82
CA LYS A 47 11.51 -3.12 -4.03
C LYS A 47 10.36 -2.16 -3.73
N ALA A 48 9.40 -2.58 -2.90
CA ALA A 48 8.30 -1.72 -2.47
C ALA A 48 8.80 -0.51 -1.67
N MET A 49 9.76 -0.69 -0.76
CA MET A 49 10.40 0.41 -0.01
C MET A 49 11.12 1.39 -0.95
N GLN A 50 11.83 0.90 -1.96
CA GLN A 50 12.51 1.75 -2.94
C GLN A 50 11.52 2.60 -3.75
N ARG A 51 10.42 2.01 -4.24
CA ARG A 51 9.35 2.76 -4.92
C ARG A 51 8.73 3.80 -4.00
N ALA A 52 8.44 3.43 -2.75
CA ALA A 52 7.88 4.32 -1.76
C ALA A 52 8.80 5.53 -1.48
N LEU A 53 10.12 5.32 -1.37
CA LEU A 53 11.09 6.41 -1.19
C LEU A 53 11.09 7.40 -2.36
N ILE A 54 10.90 6.93 -3.59
CA ILE A 54 10.79 7.81 -4.76
C ILE A 54 9.52 8.64 -4.70
N GLN A 55 8.42 8.06 -4.21
CA GLN A 55 7.11 8.70 -4.08
C GLN A 55 6.76 9.02 -2.61
N TYR A 56 7.73 9.53 -1.84
CA TYR A 56 7.63 9.72 -0.39
C TYR A 56 6.51 10.68 0.06
N LYS A 57 6.04 11.57 -0.81
CA LYS A 57 4.94 12.50 -0.49
C LYS A 57 3.55 11.85 -0.50
N LYS A 58 3.40 10.66 -1.11
CA LYS A 58 2.13 9.94 -1.09
C LYS A 58 1.81 9.43 0.31
N PRO A 59 0.64 9.77 0.89
CA PRO A 59 0.27 9.38 2.26
C PRO A 59 0.26 7.86 2.49
N GLU A 60 -0.09 7.09 1.46
CA GLU A 60 -0.12 5.62 1.46
C GLU A 60 1.25 4.99 1.62
N ASN A 61 2.31 5.68 1.19
CA ASN A 61 3.69 5.19 1.27
C ASN A 61 4.37 5.50 2.60
N TYR A 62 3.70 6.21 3.52
CA TYR A 62 4.32 6.72 4.75
C TYR A 62 5.02 5.64 5.57
N ASP A 63 4.36 4.50 5.81
CA ASP A 63 4.89 3.44 6.67
C ASP A 63 6.11 2.76 6.02
N LEU A 64 6.06 2.51 4.71
CA LEU A 64 7.19 1.95 3.95
C LEU A 64 8.38 2.92 3.90
N VAL A 65 8.12 4.21 3.72
CA VAL A 65 9.17 5.25 3.74
C VAL A 65 9.83 5.33 5.11
N LYS A 66 9.03 5.33 6.18
CA LYS A 66 9.54 5.34 7.55
C LYS A 66 10.40 4.12 7.84
N GLU A 67 9.92 2.92 7.48
CA GLU A 67 10.68 1.67 7.64
C GLU A 67 12.01 1.73 6.87
N ALA A 68 11.96 2.15 5.61
CA ALA A 68 13.15 2.27 4.78
C ALA A 68 14.19 3.23 5.37
N LEU A 69 13.76 4.39 5.85
CA LEU A 69 14.64 5.38 6.47
C LEU A 69 15.29 4.84 7.75
N LEU A 70 14.54 4.15 8.59
CA LEU A 70 15.07 3.54 9.82
C LEU A 70 16.06 2.39 9.48
N LYS A 71 15.74 1.55 8.50
CA LYS A 71 16.60 0.46 8.04
C LYS A 71 17.93 0.98 7.47
N CYS A 72 17.91 2.13 6.82
CA CYS A 72 19.11 2.79 6.30
C CYS A 72 19.85 3.68 7.32
N GLY A 73 19.39 3.73 8.58
CA GLY A 73 19.99 4.60 9.61
C GLY A 73 19.75 6.10 9.35
N ARG A 74 18.77 6.46 8.51
CA ARG A 74 18.44 7.85 8.13
C ARG A 74 17.23 8.39 8.85
N GLY A 75 17.10 8.14 10.17
CA GLY A 75 16.06 8.70 11.02
C GLY A 75 16.05 10.23 11.08
N ASP A 76 17.18 10.87 10.76
CA ASP A 76 17.35 12.31 10.60
C ASP A 76 16.37 12.92 9.57
N LEU A 77 15.92 12.13 8.61
CA LEU A 77 14.98 12.56 7.56
C LEU A 77 13.49 12.45 7.98
N ILE A 78 13.22 12.06 9.23
CA ILE A 78 11.87 12.01 9.81
C ILE A 78 11.73 13.18 10.77
N GLY A 79 11.00 14.22 10.36
CA GLY A 79 10.87 15.43 11.15
C GLY A 79 10.05 16.50 10.47
N PHE A 80 10.07 17.71 11.05
CA PHE A 80 9.37 18.89 10.50
C PHE A 80 10.31 19.85 9.79
N GLU A 81 11.61 19.58 9.82
CA GLU A 81 12.62 20.41 9.20
C GLU A 81 12.55 20.34 7.66
N LYS A 82 13.03 21.38 7.00
CA LYS A 82 13.02 21.50 5.52
C LYS A 82 13.75 20.36 4.81
N HIS A 83 14.73 19.76 5.46
CA HIS A 83 15.50 18.63 4.91
C HIS A 83 14.81 17.28 5.13
N CYS A 84 13.78 17.19 5.98
CA CYS A 84 13.08 15.95 6.24
C CYS A 84 12.19 15.53 5.06
N LEU A 85 12.02 14.23 4.88
CA LEU A 85 11.17 13.65 3.84
C LEU A 85 9.73 13.46 4.30
N ILE A 86 9.55 13.01 5.54
CA ILE A 86 8.23 12.72 6.13
C ILE A 86 8.12 13.30 7.53
N PRO A 87 6.93 13.81 7.92
CA PRO A 87 6.69 14.26 9.29
C PRO A 87 6.55 13.06 10.24
N PRO A 88 6.92 13.19 11.53
CA PRO A 88 6.67 12.16 12.52
C PRO A 88 5.16 12.03 12.76
N ARG A 89 4.57 10.87 12.42
CA ARG A 89 3.19 10.52 12.77
C ARG A 89 3.18 9.61 13.98
N LYS A 90 2.26 9.84 14.93
CA LYS A 90 1.95 8.84 15.96
C LYS A 90 1.35 7.63 15.25
N ILE A 91 1.90 6.43 15.50
CA ILE A 91 1.32 5.19 15.02
C ILE A 91 -0.06 5.09 15.67
N LYS A 92 -1.12 5.15 14.87
CA LYS A 92 -2.44 4.70 15.33
C LYS A 92 -2.30 3.20 15.51
N ASN A 93 -2.29 2.74 16.76
CA ASN A 93 -2.16 1.32 17.09
C ASN A 93 -3.19 0.55 16.25
N ALA A 94 -2.74 -0.53 15.64
CA ALA A 94 -3.52 -1.43 14.78
C ALA A 94 -4.71 -2.14 15.50
N GLN A 95 -5.03 -1.74 16.72
CA GLN A 95 -6.11 -2.32 17.52
C GLN A 95 -7.53 -1.88 17.11
N ASN A 96 -7.68 -0.87 16.24
CA ASN A 96 -9.01 -0.39 15.86
C ASN A 96 -9.56 -0.99 14.56
N HIS A 97 -8.80 -1.83 13.85
CA HIS A 97 -9.31 -2.47 12.63
C HIS A 97 -10.17 -3.72 12.86
N PHE A 98 -10.21 -4.23 14.12
CA PHE A 98 -11.03 -5.41 14.44
C PHE A 98 -12.43 -5.06 14.98
N SER A 99 -12.70 -3.78 15.34
CA SER A 99 -13.98 -3.38 15.95
C SER A 99 -15.04 -2.97 14.93
N ASP A 100 -14.66 -2.48 13.75
CA ASP A 100 -15.64 -1.94 12.79
C ASP A 100 -16.31 -3.02 11.91
N ASN A 101 -15.74 -4.23 11.84
CA ASN A 101 -16.32 -5.31 11.05
C ASN A 101 -17.46 -6.08 11.76
N LYS A 102 -17.61 -5.91 13.09
CA LYS A 102 -18.73 -6.53 13.83
C LYS A 102 -20.06 -5.77 13.66
N ASN A 103 -19.99 -4.46 13.41
CA ASN A 103 -21.20 -3.65 13.29
C ASN A 103 -21.83 -3.65 11.88
N GLN A 104 -21.10 -4.11 10.84
CA GLN A 104 -21.67 -4.23 9.50
C GLN A 104 -22.41 -5.56 9.28
N SER A 105 -22.06 -6.64 9.99
CA SER A 105 -22.74 -7.93 9.88
C SER A 105 -24.14 -7.91 10.49
N ASP A 106 -24.37 -7.13 11.55
CA ASP A 106 -25.68 -7.07 12.23
C ASP A 106 -26.69 -6.15 11.52
N LYS A 107 -26.21 -5.11 10.80
CA LYS A 107 -27.09 -4.27 9.99
C LYS A 107 -27.62 -4.99 8.75
N ASN A 108 -26.85 -5.91 8.18
CA ASN A 108 -27.27 -6.69 7.02
C ASN A 108 -28.24 -7.81 7.36
N LYS A 109 -28.21 -8.35 8.61
CA LYS A 109 -29.22 -9.32 9.08
C LYS A 109 -30.59 -8.68 9.35
N LYS A 110 -30.61 -7.42 9.82
CA LYS A 110 -31.89 -6.70 10.04
C LYS A 110 -32.58 -6.29 8.74
N SER A 111 -31.86 -5.98 7.68
CA SER A 111 -32.47 -5.62 6.40
C SER A 111 -33.04 -6.82 5.65
N LYS A 112 -32.45 -8.01 5.75
CA LYS A 112 -32.98 -9.25 5.14
C LYS A 112 -34.24 -9.78 5.86
N GLY A 113 -34.36 -9.53 7.16
CA GLY A 113 -35.56 -9.96 7.94
C GLY A 113 -36.82 -9.15 7.62
N LYS A 114 -36.69 -7.86 7.29
CA LYS A 114 -37.86 -7.01 6.95
C LYS A 114 -38.41 -7.28 5.56
N ASN A 115 -37.59 -7.62 4.59
CA ASN A 115 -38.04 -7.89 3.22
C ASN A 115 -38.82 -9.22 3.11
N ASN A 116 -38.47 -10.22 3.93
CA ASN A 116 -39.21 -11.50 3.93
C ASN A 116 -40.62 -11.42 4.60
N ALA A 117 -40.78 -10.51 5.57
CA ALA A 117 -42.10 -10.31 6.21
C ALA A 117 -43.09 -9.60 5.27
N THR A 118 -42.60 -8.65 4.46
CA THR A 118 -43.43 -7.91 3.49
C THR A 118 -43.91 -8.82 2.33
N ILE A 119 -43.05 -9.74 1.88
CA ILE A 119 -43.38 -10.67 0.79
C ILE A 119 -44.42 -11.70 1.26
N LYS A 120 -44.35 -12.17 2.52
CA LYS A 120 -45.38 -13.09 3.08
C LYS A 120 -46.73 -12.41 3.24
N LYS A 121 -46.76 -11.13 3.61
CA LYS A 121 -48.02 -10.38 3.75
C LYS A 121 -48.69 -10.15 2.38
N LYS A 122 -47.94 -9.91 1.32
CA LYS A 122 -48.49 -9.70 -0.03
C LYS A 122 -49.06 -10.98 -0.65
N ARG A 123 -48.44 -12.14 -0.39
CA ARG A 123 -48.94 -13.45 -0.86
C ARG A 123 -50.24 -13.87 -0.19
N ASN A 124 -50.50 -13.49 1.05
CA ASN A 124 -51.75 -13.81 1.74
C ASN A 124 -52.91 -12.89 1.34
N SER A 125 -52.63 -11.63 0.97
CA SER A 125 -53.69 -10.73 0.49
C SER A 125 -54.19 -11.12 -0.92
N ASP A 126 -53.35 -11.70 -1.76
CA ASP A 126 -53.74 -12.12 -3.11
C ASP A 126 -54.52 -13.44 -3.13
N LYS A 127 -54.39 -14.27 -2.07
CA LYS A 127 -55.22 -15.49 -1.92
C LYS A 127 -56.64 -15.20 -1.45
N LEU A 128 -56.91 -14.08 -0.79
CA LEU A 128 -58.23 -13.69 -0.32
C LEU A 128 -59.09 -12.98 -1.39
N LYS A 129 -58.50 -12.58 -2.51
CA LYS A 129 -59.23 -11.92 -3.62
C LYS A 129 -59.62 -12.85 -4.77
N LYS A 130 -59.37 -14.15 -4.63
CA LYS A 130 -59.73 -15.17 -5.62
C LYS A 130 -60.71 -16.23 -5.09
N LYS A 131 -61.63 -15.86 -4.20
CA LYS A 131 -62.82 -16.62 -3.86
C LYS A 131 -64.02 -15.77 -4.09
#